data_ecb9a480fe05e45e703278949b0ad807
#
_entry.id   ecb9a480fe05e45e703278949b0ad807
#
_cell.length_a   1.000
_cell.length_b   1.000
_cell.length_c   1.000
_cell.angle_alpha   90.00
_cell.angle_beta   90.00
_cell.angle_gamma   90.00
#
_symmetry.space_group_name_H-M   'P 1'
#
loop_
_entity.id
_entity.type
_entity.pdbx_description
1 polymer ?
#
loop_
_entity_poly.entity_id
_entity_poly.type
_entity_poly.pdbx_seq_one_letter_code
_entity_poly.pdbx_strand_id
1 'polypeptide(L)'
;MAVKFNVNKAFNDFKEMGGKTKFPDSLKQVLRYMQNDKNLSTLNEVAWLLATAKVESDYSLQRWESDYLCGDAGVPYKDQPCDRAIRYYQSSDGKKNYFDLGTDANGMAYFGRGLIQLTGKNNYDTYGKEIGVNLLADGDKALEPKNSYNIASSYFKKRKVFQYANEENFPMARKSVKGSSDGWQNAKDEYDLWIDVLKKKNVNFKVKKKTKKQRVKSAVGYSAIFLVVVGLAVGFYYATRTKKK
;
A
#
# COMPACT_ATOMS: atom_id res chain seq x y z
N MET A 1 7.14 19.43 -7.71
CA MET A 1 6.72 19.29 -9.12
C MET A 1 5.85 18.06 -9.19
N ALA A 2 4.68 18.13 -9.84
CA ALA A 2 3.85 16.96 -10.05
C ALA A 2 4.50 16.02 -11.08
N VAL A 3 4.28 14.74 -10.92
CA VAL A 3 4.75 13.68 -11.84
C VAL A 3 3.99 13.82 -13.15
N LYS A 4 4.69 13.72 -14.29
CA LYS A 4 4.05 13.76 -15.61
C LYS A 4 4.42 12.52 -16.42
N PHE A 5 3.42 11.79 -16.88
CA PHE A 5 3.57 10.66 -17.80
C PHE A 5 2.30 10.48 -18.65
N ASN A 6 2.43 9.76 -19.77
CA ASN A 6 1.27 9.43 -20.59
C ASN A 6 0.53 8.24 -19.96
N VAL A 7 -0.69 8.46 -19.48
CA VAL A 7 -1.52 7.44 -18.79
C VAL A 7 -1.78 6.22 -19.69
N ASN A 8 -2.19 6.45 -20.94
CA ASN A 8 -2.52 5.35 -21.84
C ASN A 8 -1.27 4.53 -22.17
N LYS A 9 -0.14 5.21 -22.37
CA LYS A 9 1.13 4.50 -22.62
C LYS A 9 1.57 3.71 -21.39
N ALA A 10 1.56 4.30 -20.20
CA ALA A 10 1.93 3.59 -18.98
C ALA A 10 1.03 2.37 -18.73
N PHE A 11 -0.27 2.49 -18.99
CA PHE A 11 -1.21 1.39 -18.89
C PHE A 11 -0.93 0.28 -19.93
N ASN A 12 -0.65 0.65 -21.17
CA ASN A 12 -0.32 -0.32 -22.23
C ASN A 12 1.02 -1.03 -21.94
N ASP A 13 2.06 -0.27 -21.56
CA ASP A 13 3.35 -0.84 -21.19
C ASP A 13 3.20 -1.80 -19.98
N PHE A 14 2.36 -1.47 -18.99
CA PHE A 14 2.03 -2.35 -17.87
C PHE A 14 1.46 -3.70 -18.37
N LYS A 15 0.49 -3.65 -19.29
CA LYS A 15 -0.10 -4.88 -19.85
C LYS A 15 0.89 -5.69 -20.67
N GLU A 16 1.67 -5.03 -21.51
CA GLU A 16 2.71 -5.65 -22.35
C GLU A 16 3.79 -6.35 -21.52
N MET A 17 4.10 -5.80 -20.35
CA MET A 17 5.06 -6.39 -19.41
C MET A 17 4.46 -7.46 -18.48
N GLY A 18 3.24 -7.90 -18.75
CA GLY A 18 2.58 -8.98 -18.03
C GLY A 18 1.75 -8.53 -16.82
N GLY A 19 1.60 -7.24 -16.59
CA GLY A 19 0.76 -6.69 -15.54
C GLY A 19 -0.72 -7.02 -15.75
N LYS A 20 -1.41 -7.39 -14.66
CA LYS A 20 -2.82 -7.82 -14.70
C LYS A 20 -3.64 -7.07 -13.65
N THR A 21 -4.86 -6.71 -14.01
CA THR A 21 -5.86 -6.15 -13.08
C THR A 21 -7.27 -6.49 -13.54
N LYS A 22 -8.16 -6.69 -12.58
CA LYS A 22 -9.61 -6.82 -12.81
C LYS A 22 -10.27 -5.45 -13.04
N PHE A 23 -9.57 -4.35 -12.69
CA PHE A 23 -10.10 -2.98 -12.71
C PHE A 23 -9.28 -2.04 -13.61
N PRO A 24 -9.26 -2.28 -14.95
CA PRO A 24 -8.42 -1.52 -15.87
C PRO A 24 -8.76 -0.02 -15.90
N ASP A 25 -10.03 0.35 -15.80
CA ASP A 25 -10.44 1.76 -15.82
C ASP A 25 -10.13 2.46 -14.50
N SER A 26 -10.26 1.75 -13.38
CA SER A 26 -9.83 2.25 -12.08
C SER A 26 -8.31 2.49 -12.05
N LEU A 27 -7.49 1.58 -12.57
CA LEU A 27 -6.05 1.78 -12.69
C LEU A 27 -5.72 3.01 -13.55
N LYS A 28 -6.37 3.19 -14.71
CA LYS A 28 -6.17 4.40 -15.52
C LYS A 28 -6.56 5.67 -14.76
N GLN A 29 -7.59 5.60 -13.92
CA GLN A 29 -8.03 6.73 -13.10
C GLN A 29 -7.02 7.03 -11.98
N VAL A 30 -6.47 6.02 -11.31
CA VAL A 30 -5.35 6.17 -10.36
C VAL A 30 -4.18 6.88 -11.04
N LEU A 31 -3.76 6.42 -12.21
CA LEU A 31 -2.67 7.03 -12.98
C LEU A 31 -2.96 8.51 -13.35
N ARG A 32 -4.21 8.87 -13.68
CA ARG A 32 -4.60 10.27 -13.91
C ARG A 32 -4.51 11.14 -12.66
N TYR A 33 -4.93 10.62 -11.50
CA TYR A 33 -4.83 11.36 -10.24
C TYR A 33 -3.37 11.59 -9.84
N MET A 34 -2.50 10.61 -10.05
CA MET A 34 -1.06 10.72 -9.77
C MET A 34 -0.38 11.88 -10.49
N GLN A 35 -0.79 12.19 -11.73
CA GLN A 35 -0.22 13.29 -12.52
C GLN A 35 -0.32 14.66 -11.87
N ASN A 36 -1.32 14.86 -11.00
CA ASN A 36 -1.58 16.12 -10.33
C ASN A 36 -1.27 16.07 -8.83
N ASP A 37 -0.73 14.95 -8.36
CA ASP A 37 -0.44 14.75 -6.95
C ASP A 37 0.87 15.42 -6.54
N LYS A 38 0.76 16.44 -5.68
CA LYS A 38 1.90 17.19 -5.14
C LYS A 38 2.71 16.39 -4.11
N ASN A 39 2.19 15.28 -3.61
CA ASN A 39 2.88 14.42 -2.66
C ASN A 39 3.85 13.47 -3.36
N LEU A 40 3.71 13.27 -4.67
CA LEU A 40 4.58 12.41 -5.47
C LEU A 40 5.68 13.23 -6.16
N SER A 41 6.91 12.83 -5.95
CA SER A 41 8.10 13.54 -6.48
C SER A 41 9.15 12.61 -7.12
N THR A 42 9.04 11.30 -6.89
CA THR A 42 10.01 10.31 -7.35
C THR A 42 9.35 9.11 -8.01
N LEU A 43 10.13 8.38 -8.80
CA LEU A 43 9.72 7.13 -9.42
C LEU A 43 9.34 6.09 -8.35
N ASN A 44 10.14 6.00 -7.29
CA ASN A 44 9.94 5.04 -6.21
C ASN A 44 8.62 5.27 -5.48
N GLU A 45 8.24 6.52 -5.25
CA GLU A 45 6.96 6.90 -4.62
C GLU A 45 5.77 6.46 -5.48
N VAL A 46 5.83 6.71 -6.78
CA VAL A 46 4.79 6.30 -7.74
C VAL A 46 4.69 4.78 -7.81
N ALA A 47 5.81 4.10 -8.02
CA ALA A 47 5.84 2.65 -8.16
C ALA A 47 5.36 1.95 -6.87
N TRP A 48 5.76 2.45 -5.68
CA TRP A 48 5.34 1.85 -4.42
C TRP A 48 3.86 2.10 -4.08
N LEU A 49 3.32 3.26 -4.44
CA LEU A 49 1.88 3.49 -4.30
C LEU A 49 1.08 2.54 -5.21
N LEU A 50 1.50 2.36 -6.46
CA LEU A 50 0.86 1.43 -7.39
C LEU A 50 0.98 -0.02 -6.92
N ALA A 51 2.15 -0.43 -6.46
CA ALA A 51 2.39 -1.76 -5.92
C ALA A 51 1.50 -2.06 -4.70
N THR A 52 1.39 -1.12 -3.79
CA THR A 52 0.51 -1.26 -2.62
C THR A 52 -0.96 -1.29 -3.04
N ALA A 53 -1.39 -0.42 -3.95
CA ALA A 53 -2.75 -0.41 -4.47
C ALA A 53 -3.11 -1.74 -5.15
N LYS A 54 -2.15 -2.38 -5.84
CA LYS A 54 -2.33 -3.73 -6.39
C LYS A 54 -2.64 -4.75 -5.31
N VAL A 55 -1.82 -4.79 -4.28
CA VAL A 55 -1.92 -5.80 -3.21
C VAL A 55 -3.16 -5.60 -2.34
N GLU A 56 -3.53 -4.34 -2.05
CA GLU A 56 -4.66 -4.04 -1.14
C GLU A 56 -6.02 -4.14 -1.84
N SER A 57 -6.12 -3.73 -3.10
CA SER A 57 -7.42 -3.55 -3.76
C SER A 57 -7.45 -3.96 -5.23
N ASP A 58 -6.35 -4.48 -5.80
CA ASP A 58 -6.17 -4.66 -7.24
C ASP A 58 -6.44 -3.35 -8.04
N TYR A 59 -6.03 -2.21 -7.48
CA TYR A 59 -6.25 -0.85 -7.98
C TYR A 59 -7.71 -0.37 -7.93
N SER A 60 -8.63 -1.10 -7.31
CA SER A 60 -10.00 -0.64 -7.18
C SER A 60 -10.09 0.56 -6.24
N LEU A 61 -10.56 1.69 -6.77
CA LEU A 61 -10.84 2.89 -5.99
C LEU A 61 -12.09 2.76 -5.11
N GLN A 62 -12.95 1.78 -5.40
CA GLN A 62 -14.24 1.58 -4.78
C GLN A 62 -14.37 0.25 -4.04
N ARG A 63 -13.22 -0.36 -3.67
CA ARG A 63 -13.24 -1.65 -2.98
C ARG A 63 -13.71 -1.51 -1.54
N TRP A 64 -14.57 -2.45 -1.16
CA TRP A 64 -15.06 -2.64 0.19
C TRP A 64 -14.49 -3.93 0.80
N GLU A 65 -14.08 -3.91 2.07
CA GLU A 65 -13.35 -5.02 2.71
C GLU A 65 -14.08 -6.37 2.68
N SER A 66 -15.41 -6.35 2.71
CA SER A 66 -16.23 -7.56 2.79
C SER A 66 -16.65 -8.15 1.44
N ASP A 67 -16.20 -7.62 0.32
CA ASP A 67 -16.60 -8.10 -1.01
C ASP A 67 -16.49 -9.62 -1.13
N TYR A 68 -15.38 -10.18 -0.65
CA TYR A 68 -15.14 -11.63 -0.72
C TYR A 68 -16.11 -12.46 0.16
N LEU A 69 -16.63 -11.89 1.24
CA LEU A 69 -17.59 -12.55 2.11
C LEU A 69 -18.99 -12.58 1.52
N CYS A 70 -19.30 -11.65 0.63
CA CYS A 70 -20.60 -11.52 -0.01
C CYS A 70 -20.67 -12.17 -1.40
N GLY A 71 -19.58 -12.76 -1.89
CA GLY A 71 -19.54 -13.55 -3.12
C GLY A 71 -19.17 -12.81 -4.39
N ASP A 72 -19.15 -11.47 -4.37
CA ASP A 72 -18.87 -10.64 -5.55
C ASP A 72 -17.57 -9.85 -5.38
N ALA A 73 -16.47 -10.56 -5.12
CA ALA A 73 -15.17 -9.95 -5.01
C ALA A 73 -14.83 -9.12 -6.24
N GLY A 74 -14.85 -7.81 -6.09
CA GLY A 74 -14.47 -6.88 -7.13
C GLY A 74 -15.61 -6.10 -7.78
N VAL A 75 -16.85 -6.32 -7.40
CA VAL A 75 -17.96 -5.41 -7.74
C VAL A 75 -17.90 -4.20 -6.81
N PRO A 76 -18.06 -2.96 -7.33
CA PRO A 76 -18.18 -1.79 -6.47
C PRO A 76 -19.32 -2.00 -5.47
N TYR A 77 -19.04 -1.71 -4.20
CA TYR A 77 -20.06 -1.75 -3.16
C TYR A 77 -21.18 -0.76 -3.51
N LYS A 78 -22.40 -1.25 -3.58
CA LYS A 78 -23.60 -0.43 -3.88
C LYS A 78 -24.57 -0.37 -2.72
N ASP A 79 -24.55 -1.38 -1.86
CA ASP A 79 -25.53 -1.57 -0.82
C ASP A 79 -24.83 -1.92 0.50
N GLN A 80 -25.59 -2.14 1.55
CA GLN A 80 -25.05 -2.53 2.86
C GLN A 80 -24.34 -3.90 2.80
N PRO A 81 -23.37 -4.16 3.73
CA PRO A 81 -22.73 -5.44 3.81
C PRO A 81 -23.77 -6.57 4.01
N CYS A 82 -23.55 -7.67 3.33
CA CYS A 82 -24.41 -8.84 3.52
C CYS A 82 -24.32 -9.36 4.95
N ASP A 83 -25.35 -10.08 5.40
CA ASP A 83 -25.43 -10.66 6.75
C ASP A 83 -24.21 -11.50 7.13
N ARG A 84 -23.57 -12.15 6.17
CA ARG A 84 -22.35 -12.94 6.39
C ARG A 84 -21.19 -12.04 6.80
N ALA A 85 -21.01 -10.89 6.15
CA ALA A 85 -19.97 -9.92 6.48
C ALA A 85 -20.25 -9.28 7.84
N ILE A 86 -21.49 -8.91 8.13
CA ILE A 86 -21.91 -8.36 9.42
C ILE A 86 -21.57 -9.35 10.53
N ARG A 87 -21.97 -10.61 10.42
CA ARG A 87 -21.67 -11.65 11.42
C ARG A 87 -20.16 -11.87 11.60
N TYR A 88 -19.39 -11.85 10.51
CA TYR A 88 -17.94 -12.00 10.57
C TYR A 88 -17.26 -10.90 11.40
N TYR A 89 -17.70 -9.65 11.23
CA TYR A 89 -17.16 -8.52 11.98
C TYR A 89 -17.71 -8.36 13.39
N GLN A 90 -18.83 -9.01 13.70
CA GLN A 90 -19.42 -9.06 15.04
C GLN A 90 -18.96 -10.26 15.87
N SER A 91 -18.29 -11.26 15.25
CA SER A 91 -17.89 -12.47 15.95
C SER A 91 -16.75 -12.22 16.93
N SER A 92 -16.87 -12.84 18.10
CA SER A 92 -15.94 -12.71 19.24
C SER A 92 -14.65 -13.52 19.10
N ASP A 93 -14.39 -14.20 17.98
CA ASP A 93 -13.26 -15.14 17.81
C ASP A 93 -11.87 -14.45 17.77
N GLY A 94 -11.64 -13.52 18.71
CA GLY A 94 -10.37 -12.77 18.82
C GLY A 94 -10.15 -11.72 17.74
N LYS A 95 -11.06 -11.56 16.80
CA LYS A 95 -11.02 -10.53 15.78
C LYS A 95 -11.74 -9.28 16.30
N LYS A 96 -11.17 -8.10 16.04
CA LYS A 96 -11.78 -6.83 16.43
C LYS A 96 -13.19 -6.75 15.86
N ASN A 97 -14.17 -6.61 16.72
CA ASN A 97 -15.51 -6.22 16.34
C ASN A 97 -15.49 -4.76 15.86
N TYR A 98 -15.57 -4.56 14.55
CA TYR A 98 -15.50 -3.21 13.98
C TYR A 98 -16.67 -2.33 14.38
N PHE A 99 -17.83 -2.92 14.68
CA PHE A 99 -18.99 -2.17 15.17
C PHE A 99 -18.78 -1.63 16.60
N ASP A 100 -18.02 -2.33 17.44
CA ASP A 100 -17.66 -1.83 18.79
C ASP A 100 -16.70 -0.62 18.73
N LEU A 101 -16.02 -0.42 17.60
CA LEU A 101 -15.20 0.77 17.38
C LEU A 101 -16.00 2.01 16.94
N GLY A 102 -17.32 1.88 16.90
CA GLY A 102 -18.28 2.91 16.51
C GLY A 102 -18.65 2.86 15.03
N THR A 103 -19.76 3.53 14.73
CA THR A 103 -20.34 3.63 13.38
C THR A 103 -20.38 5.08 12.93
N ASP A 104 -20.51 5.30 11.63
CA ASP A 104 -20.85 6.59 11.05
C ASP A 104 -22.33 6.95 11.30
N ALA A 105 -22.79 8.10 10.78
CA ALA A 105 -24.16 8.54 10.97
C ALA A 105 -25.20 7.63 10.28
N ASN A 106 -24.78 6.79 9.34
CA ASN A 106 -25.63 5.81 8.66
C ASN A 106 -25.64 4.43 9.38
N GLY A 107 -24.98 4.32 10.55
CA GLY A 107 -24.86 3.09 11.31
C GLY A 107 -23.83 2.10 10.75
N MET A 108 -23.01 2.52 9.79
CA MET A 108 -22.00 1.68 9.16
C MET A 108 -20.68 1.75 9.92
N ALA A 109 -20.09 0.60 10.22
CA ALA A 109 -18.78 0.54 10.85
C ALA A 109 -17.67 1.05 9.90
N TYR A 110 -16.53 1.44 10.49
CA TYR A 110 -15.38 1.95 9.75
C TYR A 110 -14.51 0.81 9.20
N PHE A 111 -15.12 0.01 8.31
CA PHE A 111 -14.44 -1.07 7.56
C PHE A 111 -13.39 -0.55 6.59
N GLY A 112 -12.58 -1.45 6.08
CA GLY A 112 -11.65 -1.16 5.00
C GLY A 112 -12.36 -0.71 3.72
N ARG A 113 -12.04 0.50 3.24
CA ARG A 113 -12.62 1.09 2.03
C ARG A 113 -11.56 1.70 1.13
N GLY A 114 -11.83 1.61 -0.17
CA GLY A 114 -11.05 2.29 -1.20
C GLY A 114 -9.70 1.66 -1.51
N LEU A 115 -8.85 2.45 -2.16
CA LEU A 115 -7.60 2.01 -2.80
C LEU A 115 -6.61 1.31 -1.86
N ILE A 116 -6.55 1.75 -0.59
CA ILE A 116 -5.63 1.20 0.43
C ILE A 116 -6.35 0.55 1.60
N GLN A 117 -7.65 0.30 1.47
CA GLN A 117 -8.47 -0.30 2.51
C GLN A 117 -8.38 0.47 3.84
N LEU A 118 -8.72 1.77 3.82
CA LEU A 118 -8.74 2.62 5.01
C LEU A 118 -9.67 2.02 6.07
N THR A 119 -9.14 1.68 7.25
CA THR A 119 -9.86 0.97 8.30
C THR A 119 -9.75 1.68 9.65
N GLY A 120 -10.82 1.69 10.43
CA GLY A 120 -10.89 2.16 11.79
C GLY A 120 -11.18 3.65 11.94
N LYS A 121 -12.03 4.00 12.94
CA LYS A 121 -12.56 5.35 13.21
C LYS A 121 -11.48 6.43 13.21
N ASN A 122 -10.36 6.20 13.90
CA ASN A 122 -9.28 7.18 14.01
C ASN A 122 -8.63 7.51 12.64
N ASN A 123 -8.53 6.51 11.74
CA ASN A 123 -8.02 6.73 10.40
C ASN A 123 -9.04 7.52 9.58
N TYR A 124 -10.34 7.19 9.67
CA TYR A 124 -11.39 7.95 8.99
C TYR A 124 -11.41 9.41 9.43
N ASP A 125 -11.31 9.71 10.73
CA ASP A 125 -11.21 11.08 11.25
C ASP A 125 -9.95 11.79 10.71
N THR A 126 -8.80 11.14 10.86
CA THR A 126 -7.52 11.72 10.49
C THR A 126 -7.46 12.05 8.99
N TYR A 127 -7.77 11.08 8.14
CA TYR A 127 -7.65 11.25 6.69
C TYR A 127 -8.83 11.99 6.09
N GLY A 128 -10.01 11.94 6.71
CA GLY A 128 -11.12 12.81 6.37
C GLY A 128 -10.75 14.29 6.52
N LYS A 129 -10.15 14.67 7.63
CA LYS A 129 -9.62 16.04 7.86
C LYS A 129 -8.55 16.42 6.85
N GLU A 130 -7.61 15.52 6.55
CA GLU A 130 -6.52 15.77 5.59
C GLU A 130 -7.04 16.06 4.17
N ILE A 131 -8.10 15.41 3.74
CA ILE A 131 -8.67 15.59 2.40
C ILE A 131 -9.87 16.57 2.36
N GLY A 132 -10.27 17.12 3.51
CA GLY A 132 -11.39 18.06 3.62
C GLY A 132 -12.77 17.42 3.47
N VAL A 133 -12.92 16.13 3.83
CA VAL A 133 -14.18 15.37 3.74
C VAL A 133 -14.56 14.81 5.10
N ASN A 134 -15.81 14.98 5.54
CA ASN A 134 -16.29 14.40 6.79
C ASN A 134 -16.58 12.90 6.63
N LEU A 135 -15.54 12.08 6.76
CA LEU A 135 -15.65 10.62 6.68
C LEU A 135 -16.24 9.99 7.96
N LEU A 136 -16.32 10.74 9.07
CA LEU A 136 -16.99 10.26 10.27
C LEU A 136 -18.51 10.32 10.16
N ALA A 137 -19.04 11.27 9.39
CA ALA A 137 -20.47 11.35 9.14
C ALA A 137 -20.93 10.32 8.10
N ASP A 138 -20.07 10.02 7.13
CA ASP A 138 -20.37 9.11 6.03
C ASP A 138 -19.06 8.43 5.57
N GLY A 139 -18.87 7.21 6.05
CA GLY A 139 -17.67 6.42 5.75
C GLY A 139 -17.56 6.02 4.27
N ASP A 140 -18.69 5.91 3.57
CA ASP A 140 -18.72 5.49 2.17
C ASP A 140 -18.19 6.56 1.21
N LYS A 141 -18.07 7.82 1.65
CA LYS A 141 -17.32 8.84 0.91
C LYS A 141 -15.86 8.48 0.64
N ALA A 142 -15.29 7.55 1.41
CA ALA A 142 -13.98 6.98 1.14
C ALA A 142 -13.95 6.11 -0.14
N LEU A 143 -15.10 5.68 -0.65
CA LEU A 143 -15.26 4.94 -1.90
C LEU A 143 -15.38 5.85 -3.14
N GLU A 144 -15.61 7.15 -2.95
CA GLU A 144 -15.57 8.08 -4.07
C GLU A 144 -14.16 8.08 -4.70
N PRO A 145 -14.01 7.87 -6.02
CA PRO A 145 -12.70 7.62 -6.62
C PRO A 145 -11.62 8.64 -6.28
N LYS A 146 -11.97 9.93 -6.26
CA LYS A 146 -11.03 11.00 -5.93
C LYS A 146 -10.65 10.99 -4.45
N ASN A 147 -11.61 10.74 -3.56
CA ASN A 147 -11.37 10.67 -2.13
C ASN A 147 -10.50 9.45 -1.80
N SER A 148 -10.84 8.30 -2.36
CA SER A 148 -10.10 7.05 -2.23
C SER A 148 -8.62 7.21 -2.60
N TYR A 149 -8.33 7.88 -3.72
CA TYR A 149 -6.97 8.20 -4.13
C TYR A 149 -6.29 9.21 -3.18
N ASN A 150 -6.98 10.31 -2.84
CA ASN A 150 -6.43 11.35 -1.97
C ASN A 150 -6.10 10.82 -0.57
N ILE A 151 -6.93 9.92 -0.04
CA ILE A 151 -6.69 9.20 1.21
C ILE A 151 -5.38 8.41 1.10
N ALA A 152 -5.19 7.63 0.04
CA ALA A 152 -3.98 6.84 -0.17
C ALA A 152 -2.72 7.71 -0.21
N SER A 153 -2.74 8.78 -0.98
CA SER A 153 -1.62 9.72 -1.10
C SER A 153 -1.27 10.39 0.23
N SER A 154 -2.27 10.92 0.94
CA SER A 154 -2.09 11.55 2.26
C SER A 154 -1.59 10.55 3.30
N TYR A 155 -2.12 9.33 3.29
CA TYR A 155 -1.71 8.24 4.17
C TYR A 155 -0.23 7.91 3.99
N PHE A 156 0.21 7.75 2.75
CA PHE A 156 1.59 7.40 2.43
C PHE A 156 2.56 8.50 2.84
N LYS A 157 2.20 9.76 2.62
CA LYS A 157 2.99 10.89 3.07
C LYS A 157 3.10 10.95 4.60
N LYS A 158 1.96 10.91 5.29
CA LYS A 158 1.88 11.07 6.75
C LYS A 158 2.58 9.94 7.50
N ARG A 159 2.48 8.72 7.00
CA ARG A 159 3.12 7.53 7.59
C ARG A 159 4.52 7.24 7.08
N LYS A 160 5.15 8.19 6.38
CA LYS A 160 6.52 8.08 5.85
C LYS A 160 6.73 6.92 4.87
N VAL A 161 5.64 6.37 4.29
CA VAL A 161 5.73 5.27 3.33
C VAL A 161 6.57 5.67 2.12
N PHE A 162 6.38 6.89 1.61
CA PHE A 162 7.19 7.44 0.51
C PHE A 162 8.66 7.58 0.87
N GLN A 163 8.97 7.96 2.13
CA GLN A 163 10.37 8.01 2.58
C GLN A 163 11.00 6.62 2.52
N TYR A 164 10.34 5.60 3.07
CA TYR A 164 10.85 4.23 3.05
C TYR A 164 10.97 3.67 1.63
N ALA A 165 10.03 3.98 0.73
CA ALA A 165 10.11 3.60 -0.67
C ALA A 165 11.35 4.23 -1.36
N ASN A 166 11.64 5.50 -1.08
CA ASN A 166 12.83 6.19 -1.60
C ASN A 166 14.14 5.62 -1.04
N GLU A 167 14.12 5.10 0.17
CA GLU A 167 15.24 4.41 0.83
C GLU A 167 15.36 2.94 0.39
N GLU A 168 14.42 2.45 -0.44
CA GLU A 168 14.28 1.04 -0.82
C GLU A 168 14.13 0.11 0.40
N ASN A 169 13.59 0.64 1.49
CA ASN A 169 13.29 -0.12 2.71
C ASN A 169 11.85 -0.66 2.64
N PHE A 170 11.63 -1.62 1.74
CA PHE A 170 10.31 -2.18 1.45
C PHE A 170 9.63 -2.86 2.65
N PRO A 171 10.34 -3.60 3.53
CA PRO A 171 9.73 -4.12 4.75
C PRO A 171 9.14 -3.02 5.63
N MET A 172 9.84 -1.90 5.81
CA MET A 172 9.36 -0.76 6.60
C MET A 172 8.24 0.00 5.88
N ALA A 173 8.33 0.16 4.56
CA ALA A 173 7.26 0.73 3.76
C ALA A 173 5.96 -0.08 3.91
N ARG A 174 6.03 -1.41 3.83
CA ARG A 174 4.90 -2.32 4.03
C ARG A 174 4.35 -2.27 5.46
N LYS A 175 5.24 -2.31 6.45
CA LYS A 175 4.86 -2.22 7.87
C LYS A 175 4.12 -0.92 8.19
N SER A 176 4.50 0.19 7.57
CA SER A 176 3.84 1.48 7.75
C SER A 176 2.42 1.52 7.16
N VAL A 177 2.09 0.65 6.20
CA VAL A 177 0.74 0.51 5.64
C VAL A 177 -0.09 -0.47 6.45
N LYS A 178 0.40 -1.70 6.63
CA LYS A 178 -0.38 -2.84 7.16
C LYS A 178 -0.21 -3.06 8.68
N GLY A 179 0.80 -2.46 9.29
CA GLY A 179 1.17 -2.74 10.69
C GLY A 179 2.17 -3.90 10.85
N SER A 180 2.29 -4.80 9.87
CA SER A 180 3.32 -5.83 9.77
C SER A 180 4.07 -5.74 8.45
N SER A 181 5.27 -6.31 8.39
CA SER A 181 6.05 -6.40 7.15
C SER A 181 5.63 -7.57 6.24
N ASP A 182 4.68 -8.42 6.67
CA ASP A 182 4.27 -9.61 5.94
C ASP A 182 3.78 -9.28 4.52
N GLY A 183 4.22 -10.08 3.55
CA GLY A 183 3.86 -9.93 2.14
C GLY A 183 4.51 -8.73 1.45
N TRP A 184 5.59 -8.16 2.01
CA TRP A 184 6.33 -7.08 1.36
C TRP A 184 6.95 -7.52 0.03
N GLN A 185 7.30 -8.81 -0.11
CA GLN A 185 7.85 -9.38 -1.34
C GLN A 185 6.85 -9.25 -2.50
N ASN A 186 5.58 -9.62 -2.28
CA ASN A 186 4.54 -9.50 -3.31
C ASN A 186 4.35 -8.05 -3.77
N ALA A 187 4.41 -7.10 -2.82
CA ALA A 187 4.36 -5.69 -3.18
C ALA A 187 5.63 -5.24 -3.91
N LYS A 188 6.79 -5.83 -3.58
CA LYS A 188 8.04 -5.52 -4.26
C LYS A 188 8.07 -6.01 -5.70
N ASP A 189 7.56 -7.19 -5.98
CA ASP A 189 7.48 -7.72 -7.35
C ASP A 189 6.64 -6.78 -8.24
N GLU A 190 5.53 -6.30 -7.73
CA GLU A 190 4.69 -5.32 -8.41
C GLU A 190 5.38 -3.94 -8.53
N TYR A 191 6.14 -3.54 -7.51
CA TYR A 191 6.97 -2.34 -7.55
C TYR A 191 8.03 -2.43 -8.66
N ASP A 192 8.73 -3.56 -8.79
CA ASP A 192 9.75 -3.75 -9.82
C ASP A 192 9.12 -3.67 -11.22
N LEU A 193 7.97 -4.29 -11.43
CA LEU A 193 7.20 -4.16 -12.67
C LEU A 193 6.90 -2.69 -12.99
N TRP A 194 6.40 -1.92 -12.02
CA TRP A 194 6.09 -0.51 -12.22
C TRP A 194 7.32 0.36 -12.44
N ILE A 195 8.44 0.07 -11.77
CA ILE A 195 9.72 0.73 -12.04
C ILE A 195 10.12 0.57 -13.49
N ASP A 196 9.98 -0.63 -14.03
CA ASP A 196 10.37 -0.92 -15.43
C ASP A 196 9.39 -0.26 -16.42
N VAL A 197 8.08 -0.33 -16.16
CA VAL A 197 7.05 0.38 -16.95
C VAL A 197 7.35 1.88 -17.02
N LEU A 198 7.63 2.49 -15.87
CA LEU A 198 7.83 3.93 -15.76
C LEU A 198 9.19 4.40 -16.30
N LYS A 199 10.21 3.54 -16.35
CA LYS A 199 11.51 3.82 -16.97
C LYS A 199 11.49 3.80 -18.50
N LYS A 200 10.50 3.15 -19.13
CA LYS A 200 10.33 3.13 -20.58
C LYS A 200 10.04 4.52 -21.17
N LYS A 201 11.03 5.43 -21.10
CA LYS A 201 11.20 6.72 -21.83
C LYS A 201 10.05 7.77 -21.80
N ASN A 202 9.19 7.83 -20.80
CA ASN A 202 8.10 8.84 -20.80
C ASN A 202 7.81 9.54 -19.47
N VAL A 203 8.67 9.38 -18.49
CA VAL A 203 8.43 10.00 -17.19
C VAL A 203 9.56 10.96 -16.86
N ASN A 204 9.27 12.26 -16.88
CA ASN A 204 10.22 13.28 -16.44
C ASN A 204 10.25 13.31 -14.91
N PHE A 205 11.06 12.44 -14.31
CA PHE A 205 11.40 12.51 -12.89
C PHE A 205 12.77 13.16 -12.70
N LYS A 206 12.86 14.10 -11.78
CA LYS A 206 14.15 14.42 -11.18
C LYS A 206 14.50 13.27 -10.23
N VAL A 207 15.32 12.33 -10.66
CA VAL A 207 15.88 11.30 -9.81
C VAL A 207 16.66 11.99 -8.69
N LYS A 208 16.19 11.94 -7.44
CA LYS A 208 17.01 12.31 -6.30
C LYS A 208 18.12 11.26 -6.19
N LYS A 209 19.33 11.61 -6.64
CA LYS A 209 20.50 10.73 -6.45
C LYS A 209 20.69 10.50 -4.95
N LYS A 210 20.80 9.23 -4.52
CA LYS A 210 21.15 8.88 -3.14
C LYS A 210 22.39 9.67 -2.75
N THR A 211 22.36 10.40 -1.65
CA THR A 211 23.53 11.08 -1.13
C THR A 211 24.58 10.04 -0.74
N LYS A 212 25.87 10.42 -0.83
CA LYS A 212 26.99 9.52 -0.48
C LYS A 212 26.81 8.87 0.91
N LYS A 213 26.18 9.61 1.85
CA LYS A 213 25.84 9.17 3.22
C LYS A 213 24.74 8.09 3.28
N GLN A 214 23.77 8.11 2.34
CA GLN A 214 22.72 7.08 2.24
C GLN A 214 23.25 5.78 1.60
N ARG A 215 24.19 5.89 0.65
CA ARG A 215 24.86 4.72 0.05
C ARG A 215 25.71 3.97 1.07
N VAL A 216 26.41 4.68 1.97
CA VAL A 216 27.23 4.08 3.00
C VAL A 216 26.37 3.38 4.05
N LYS A 217 25.22 3.95 4.48
CA LYS A 217 24.32 3.30 5.45
C LYS A 217 23.70 2.00 4.93
N SER A 218 23.33 1.94 3.64
CA SER A 218 22.80 0.71 3.05
C SER A 218 23.90 -0.37 2.92
N ALA A 219 25.12 -0.03 2.54
CA ALA A 219 26.23 -0.97 2.43
C ALA A 219 26.68 -1.53 3.81
N VAL A 220 26.73 -0.67 4.83
CA VAL A 220 27.12 -1.09 6.20
C VAL A 220 26.03 -1.96 6.83
N GLY A 221 24.75 -1.73 6.56
CA GLY A 221 23.65 -2.57 7.07
C GLY A 221 23.73 -4.02 6.58
N TYR A 222 24.01 -4.22 5.30
CA TYR A 222 24.15 -5.58 4.73
C TYR A 222 25.44 -6.29 5.20
N SER A 223 26.55 -5.57 5.35
CA SER A 223 27.80 -6.14 5.82
C SER A 223 27.74 -6.55 7.31
N ALA A 224 27.03 -5.80 8.15
CA ALA A 224 26.85 -6.14 9.56
C ALA A 224 25.97 -7.39 9.75
N ILE A 225 24.91 -7.56 8.96
CA ILE A 225 24.05 -8.76 9.01
C ILE A 225 24.82 -9.99 8.52
N PHE A 226 25.65 -9.87 7.49
CA PHE A 226 26.45 -10.98 6.97
C PHE A 226 27.50 -11.45 7.96
N LEU A 227 28.16 -10.54 8.68
CA LEU A 227 29.15 -10.86 9.71
C LEU A 227 28.53 -11.54 10.94
N VAL A 228 27.32 -11.16 11.36
CA VAL A 228 26.60 -11.80 12.47
C VAL A 228 26.19 -13.24 12.11
N VAL A 229 25.68 -13.46 10.89
CA VAL A 229 25.26 -14.80 10.43
C VAL A 229 26.47 -15.72 10.28
N VAL A 230 27.60 -15.26 9.75
CA VAL A 230 28.83 -16.05 9.63
C VAL A 230 29.47 -16.32 11.00
N GLY A 231 29.47 -15.32 11.91
CA GLY A 231 29.96 -15.47 13.26
C GLY A 231 29.19 -16.52 14.08
N LEU A 232 27.86 -16.56 13.96
CA LEU A 232 27.01 -17.55 14.62
C LEU A 232 27.21 -18.96 14.04
N ALA A 233 27.38 -19.10 12.73
CA ALA A 233 27.64 -20.41 12.10
C ALA A 233 28.97 -20.98 12.48
N VAL A 234 30.04 -20.18 12.57
CA VAL A 234 31.38 -20.60 13.00
C VAL A 234 31.37 -20.92 14.50
N GLY A 235 30.70 -20.12 15.34
CA GLY A 235 30.55 -20.38 16.78
C GLY A 235 29.85 -21.71 17.06
N PHE A 236 28.80 -22.05 16.33
CA PHE A 236 28.10 -23.35 16.44
C PHE A 236 28.99 -24.54 16.01
N TYR A 237 29.77 -24.35 14.95
CA TYR A 237 30.67 -25.40 14.45
C TYR A 237 31.75 -25.75 15.47
N TYR A 238 32.35 -24.76 16.16
CA TYR A 238 33.35 -25.00 17.20
C TYR A 238 32.76 -25.54 18.51
N ALA A 239 31.56 -25.07 18.92
CA ALA A 239 30.91 -25.54 20.14
C ALA A 239 30.46 -27.01 20.07
N THR A 240 30.14 -27.54 18.89
CA THR A 240 29.76 -28.95 18.72
C THR A 240 30.94 -29.89 18.64
N ARG A 241 32.16 -29.40 18.33
CA ARG A 241 33.37 -30.21 18.22
C ARG A 241 34.08 -30.44 19.56
N THR A 242 33.90 -29.54 20.52
CA THR A 242 34.52 -29.65 21.88
C THR A 242 33.76 -30.57 22.84
N LYS A 243 32.54 -31.03 22.47
CA LYS A 243 31.75 -31.99 23.29
C LYS A 243 31.99 -33.48 22.94
N LYS A 244 32.95 -33.79 22.06
CA LYS A 244 33.28 -35.16 21.66
C LYS A 244 34.76 -35.52 22.01
N LYS A 245 35.22 -35.08 23.17
CA LYS A 245 36.42 -35.63 23.80
C LYS A 245 36.13 -35.97 25.25
#